data_9d6c18fb83f7602252fb6e1cc67a078d
#
_entry.id   9d6c18fb83f7602252fb6e1cc67a078d
#
_cell.length_a   1.000
_cell.length_b   1.000
_cell.length_c   1.000
_cell.angle_alpha   90.00
_cell.angle_beta   90.00
_cell.angle_gamma   90.00
#
_symmetry.space_group_name_H-M   'P 1'
#
loop_
_entity.id
_entity.type
_entity.pdbx_description
1 polymer ?
#
loop_
_entity_poly.entity_id
_entity_poly.type
_entity_poly.pdbx_seq_one_letter_code
_entity_poly.pdbx_strand_id
1 'polypeptide(L)'
;TNVESFGIETNYNMRHFYGAFCYANALGNNSTEFYIVNNKKSQDYSSFSTSKIDNNIQGYEDYAKQYDKDSQEYTYYMFQANYYRNLKQFIENMDDATKAKYKEVGGTPSLDGNYTVFGQTVDGFDVLDKISAVEVETNDAMGGKEVSKPKTEIIIEKVEIKDYK
;
A
#
# COMPACT_ATOMS: atom_id res chain seq x y z
N THR A 1 17.77 16.66 3.79
CA THR A 1 16.64 17.62 3.77
C THR A 1 15.52 17.03 4.60
N ASN A 2 15.23 17.64 5.76
CA ASN A 2 14.04 17.27 6.53
C ASN A 2 12.82 17.74 5.73
N VAL A 3 12.13 16.78 5.08
CA VAL A 3 10.82 17.05 4.51
C VAL A 3 9.80 16.84 5.63
N GLU A 4 8.94 17.81 5.85
CA GLU A 4 7.83 17.67 6.79
C GLU A 4 6.94 16.49 6.36
N SER A 5 6.58 15.64 7.32
CA SER A 5 5.61 14.58 7.05
C SER A 5 4.22 15.17 6.82
N PHE A 6 3.44 14.55 5.96
CA PHE A 6 2.08 14.98 5.64
C PHE A 6 1.10 13.80 5.76
N GLY A 7 -0.18 14.10 5.94
CA GLY A 7 -1.22 13.09 6.14
C GLY A 7 -1.47 12.23 4.90
N ILE A 8 -2.15 11.11 5.11
CA ILE A 8 -2.61 10.25 4.01
C ILE A 8 -3.73 10.96 3.26
N GLU A 9 -3.61 11.01 1.94
CA GLU A 9 -4.65 11.46 1.03
C GLU A 9 -5.14 10.29 0.20
N THR A 10 -6.43 10.00 0.26
CA THR A 10 -7.02 8.87 -0.46
C THR A 10 -8.22 9.31 -1.31
N ASN A 11 -8.39 8.62 -2.44
CA ASN A 11 -9.53 8.82 -3.33
C ASN A 11 -9.96 7.46 -3.88
N TYR A 12 -11.27 7.21 -3.95
CA TYR A 12 -11.81 5.92 -4.43
C TYR A 12 -11.44 5.60 -5.89
N ASN A 13 -11.07 6.59 -6.70
CA ASN A 13 -10.60 6.39 -8.07
C ASN A 13 -9.10 6.11 -8.17
N MET A 14 -8.35 6.33 -7.07
CA MET A 14 -6.90 6.10 -6.99
C MET A 14 -6.64 4.79 -6.25
N ARG A 15 -6.28 3.76 -7.00
CA ARG A 15 -6.19 2.39 -6.51
C ARG A 15 -4.79 1.82 -6.67
N HIS A 16 -4.43 0.86 -5.84
CA HIS A 16 -3.14 0.15 -5.88
C HIS A 16 -3.10 -0.91 -7.00
N PHE A 17 -3.41 -0.50 -8.23
CA PHE A 17 -3.23 -1.35 -9.40
C PHE A 17 -1.75 -1.61 -9.65
N TYR A 18 -1.44 -2.67 -10.40
CA TYR A 18 -0.07 -2.90 -10.87
C TYR A 18 0.48 -1.64 -11.56
N GLY A 19 1.67 -1.22 -11.15
CA GLY A 19 2.32 0.01 -11.63
C GLY A 19 1.89 1.30 -10.92
N ALA A 20 1.02 1.26 -9.90
CA ALA A 20 0.67 2.45 -9.13
C ALA A 20 1.88 2.98 -8.33
N PHE A 21 2.08 4.31 -8.35
CA PHE A 21 3.05 5.01 -7.51
C PHE A 21 2.39 5.45 -6.21
N CYS A 22 2.98 5.06 -5.09
CA CYS A 22 2.40 5.27 -3.78
C CYS A 22 3.45 5.78 -2.80
N TYR A 23 3.05 6.64 -1.86
CA TYR A 23 3.91 7.00 -0.73
C TYR A 23 3.96 5.88 0.30
N ALA A 24 5.17 5.55 0.75
CA ALA A 24 5.34 4.79 1.98
C ALA A 24 5.00 5.68 3.17
N ASN A 25 4.33 5.12 4.17
CA ASN A 25 3.99 5.86 5.38
C ASN A 25 4.32 5.07 6.65
N ALA A 26 4.55 5.80 7.74
CA ALA A 26 4.67 5.24 9.07
C ALA A 26 3.53 5.78 9.94
N LEU A 27 2.68 4.87 10.44
CA LEU A 27 1.54 5.20 11.31
C LEU A 27 0.65 6.34 10.77
N GLY A 28 0.41 6.32 9.46
CA GLY A 28 -0.47 7.29 8.81
C GLY A 28 0.18 8.61 8.37
N ASN A 29 1.51 8.70 8.44
CA ASN A 29 2.25 9.88 7.97
C ASN A 29 3.14 9.51 6.79
N ASN A 30 2.93 10.19 5.66
CA ASN A 30 3.76 10.10 4.47
C ASN A 30 5.08 10.84 4.67
N SER A 31 6.12 10.42 3.93
CA SER A 31 7.42 11.08 3.87
C SER A 31 7.89 11.19 2.41
N THR A 32 9.18 11.23 2.18
CA THR A 32 9.79 11.22 0.83
C THR A 32 9.92 9.83 0.22
N GLU A 33 9.61 8.79 0.98
CA GLU A 33 9.73 7.40 0.51
C GLU A 33 8.50 7.02 -0.30
N PHE A 34 8.74 6.33 -1.41
CA PHE A 34 7.69 5.84 -2.29
C PHE A 34 7.96 4.40 -2.72
N TYR A 35 6.93 3.76 -3.20
CA TYR A 35 7.02 2.45 -3.84
C TYR A 35 6.16 2.39 -5.10
N ILE A 36 6.45 1.42 -5.96
CA ILE A 36 5.65 1.11 -7.13
C ILE A 36 5.05 -0.28 -6.93
N VAL A 37 3.74 -0.40 -7.11
CA VAL A 37 3.05 -1.70 -6.98
C VAL A 37 3.52 -2.63 -8.09
N ASN A 38 4.18 -3.74 -7.74
CA ASN A 38 4.72 -4.72 -8.68
C ASN A 38 3.98 -6.08 -8.69
N ASN A 39 2.84 -6.18 -8.03
CA ASN A 39 2.05 -7.39 -7.95
C ASN A 39 1.16 -7.56 -9.20
N LYS A 40 1.51 -8.49 -10.07
CA LYS A 40 0.73 -8.86 -11.27
C LYS A 40 -0.32 -9.94 -11.02
N LYS A 41 -0.39 -10.48 -9.82
CA LYS A 41 -1.33 -11.53 -9.50
C LYS A 41 -2.76 -11.00 -9.61
N SER A 42 -3.57 -11.64 -10.43
CA SER A 42 -5.00 -11.35 -10.54
C SER A 42 -5.67 -11.35 -9.16
N GLN A 43 -6.48 -10.34 -8.91
CA GLN A 43 -7.24 -10.19 -7.66
C GLN A 43 -8.73 -10.29 -7.98
N ASP A 44 -9.35 -11.42 -7.63
CA ASP A 44 -10.79 -11.64 -7.88
C ASP A 44 -11.62 -11.29 -6.64
N TYR A 45 -12.43 -10.25 -6.77
CA TYR A 45 -13.33 -9.75 -5.72
C TYR A 45 -14.78 -10.18 -5.88
N SER A 46 -15.09 -11.07 -6.84
CA SER A 46 -16.48 -11.49 -7.14
C SER A 46 -17.17 -12.19 -5.96
N SER A 47 -16.38 -12.84 -5.10
CA SER A 47 -16.86 -13.57 -3.91
C SER A 47 -16.29 -13.02 -2.60
N PHE A 48 -15.75 -11.79 -2.61
CA PHE A 48 -15.11 -11.23 -1.42
C PHE A 48 -16.16 -10.87 -0.35
N SER A 49 -15.91 -11.31 0.87
CA SER A 49 -16.74 -10.99 2.05
C SER A 49 -15.98 -10.09 3.02
N THR A 50 -16.62 -9.02 3.46
CA THR A 50 -16.05 -8.09 4.46
C THR A 50 -16.12 -8.63 5.90
N SER A 51 -16.76 -9.78 6.14
CA SER A 51 -16.93 -10.33 7.49
C SER A 51 -15.60 -10.58 8.24
N LYS A 52 -14.56 -10.99 7.54
CA LYS A 52 -13.22 -11.14 8.15
C LYS A 52 -12.62 -9.79 8.55
N ILE A 53 -12.90 -8.74 7.77
CA ILE A 53 -12.47 -7.37 8.07
C ILE A 53 -13.20 -6.88 9.32
N ASP A 54 -14.50 -7.11 9.43
CA ASP A 54 -15.29 -6.76 10.62
C ASP A 54 -14.75 -7.43 11.87
N ASN A 55 -14.40 -8.70 11.80
CA ASN A 55 -13.78 -9.44 12.90
C ASN A 55 -12.42 -8.84 13.32
N ASN A 56 -11.61 -8.42 12.35
CA ASN A 56 -10.34 -7.75 12.64
C ASN A 56 -10.56 -6.40 13.32
N ILE A 57 -11.49 -5.58 12.82
CA ILE A 57 -11.85 -4.30 13.46
C ILE A 57 -12.24 -4.54 14.91
N GLN A 58 -13.19 -5.44 15.15
CA GLN A 58 -13.68 -5.74 16.49
C GLN A 58 -12.57 -6.27 17.40
N GLY A 59 -11.72 -7.18 16.89
CA GLY A 59 -10.60 -7.74 17.65
C GLY A 59 -9.60 -6.66 18.10
N TYR A 60 -9.23 -5.75 17.21
CA TYR A 60 -8.32 -4.65 17.56
C TYR A 60 -8.97 -3.65 18.54
N GLU A 61 -10.26 -3.35 18.39
CA GLU A 61 -10.99 -2.52 19.37
C GLU A 61 -11.04 -3.17 20.76
N ASP A 62 -11.27 -4.48 20.81
CA ASP A 62 -11.33 -5.22 22.07
C ASP A 62 -9.95 -5.30 22.75
N TYR A 63 -8.87 -5.41 21.97
CA TYR A 63 -7.51 -5.26 22.49
C TYR A 63 -7.26 -3.84 23.02
N ALA A 64 -7.64 -2.80 22.26
CA ALA A 64 -7.45 -1.42 22.69
C ALA A 64 -8.11 -1.12 24.05
N LYS A 65 -9.31 -1.66 24.30
CA LYS A 65 -10.05 -1.48 25.57
C LYS A 65 -9.30 -1.98 26.82
N GLN A 66 -8.26 -2.80 26.66
CA GLN A 66 -7.46 -3.33 27.76
C GLN A 66 -6.38 -2.34 28.23
N TYR A 67 -6.22 -1.22 27.55
CA TYR A 67 -5.18 -0.22 27.80
C TYR A 67 -5.77 1.16 28.05
N ASP A 68 -5.02 2.00 28.76
CA ASP A 68 -5.39 3.41 28.94
C ASP A 68 -5.38 4.14 27.59
N LYS A 69 -6.35 5.05 27.40
CA LYS A 69 -6.53 5.76 26.12
C LYS A 69 -5.31 6.61 25.71
N ASP A 70 -4.51 7.02 26.66
CA ASP A 70 -3.30 7.81 26.42
C ASP A 70 -2.04 6.92 26.22
N SER A 71 -2.19 5.60 26.26
CA SER A 71 -1.07 4.66 26.06
C SER A 71 -0.71 4.48 24.58
N GLN A 72 0.53 4.08 24.34
CA GLN A 72 1.00 3.75 22.98
C GLN A 72 0.30 2.50 22.44
N GLU A 73 0.01 1.53 23.31
CA GLU A 73 -0.70 0.30 22.97
C GLU A 73 -2.13 0.59 22.49
N TYR A 74 -2.87 1.44 23.20
CA TYR A 74 -4.20 1.88 22.76
C TYR A 74 -4.14 2.53 21.39
N THR A 75 -3.21 3.47 21.21
CA THR A 75 -3.01 4.19 19.95
C THR A 75 -2.69 3.21 18.80
N TYR A 76 -1.81 2.23 19.04
CA TYR A 76 -1.46 1.22 18.06
C TYR A 76 -2.67 0.36 17.66
N TYR A 77 -3.42 -0.18 18.63
CA TYR A 77 -4.58 -1.02 18.31
C TYR A 77 -5.70 -0.25 17.64
N MET A 78 -5.94 0.99 18.03
CA MET A 78 -6.90 1.84 17.35
C MET A 78 -6.47 2.23 15.93
N PHE A 79 -5.17 2.42 15.70
CA PHE A 79 -4.62 2.60 14.35
C PHE A 79 -4.90 1.36 13.48
N GLN A 80 -4.67 0.15 14.00
CA GLN A 80 -4.97 -1.10 13.28
C GLN A 80 -6.48 -1.23 12.98
N ALA A 81 -7.35 -0.93 13.94
CA ALA A 81 -8.80 -0.94 13.70
C ALA A 81 -9.20 0.05 12.60
N ASN A 82 -8.62 1.26 12.60
CA ASN A 82 -8.87 2.27 11.56
C ASN A 82 -8.34 1.84 10.19
N TYR A 83 -7.17 1.18 10.14
CA TYR A 83 -6.65 0.59 8.90
C TYR A 83 -7.67 -0.33 8.24
N TYR A 84 -8.28 -1.24 9.00
CA TYR A 84 -9.29 -2.15 8.46
C TYR A 84 -10.61 -1.46 8.13
N ARG A 85 -11.01 -0.40 8.84
CA ARG A 85 -12.18 0.42 8.48
C ARG A 85 -12.00 1.11 7.14
N ASN A 86 -10.84 1.74 6.92
CA ASN A 86 -10.53 2.38 5.65
C ASN A 86 -10.55 1.36 4.50
N LEU A 87 -9.88 0.22 4.69
CA LEU A 87 -9.89 -0.86 3.71
C LEU A 87 -11.32 -1.33 3.39
N LYS A 88 -12.15 -1.54 4.42
CA LYS A 88 -13.55 -1.94 4.25
C LYS A 88 -14.31 -0.93 3.38
N GLN A 89 -14.20 0.36 3.70
CA GLN A 89 -14.85 1.42 2.91
C GLN A 89 -14.42 1.39 1.44
N PHE A 90 -13.14 1.17 1.17
CA PHE A 90 -12.63 1.10 -0.19
C PHE A 90 -13.12 -0.13 -0.95
N ILE A 91 -13.29 -1.25 -0.29
CA ILE A 91 -13.85 -2.48 -0.88
C ILE A 91 -15.35 -2.32 -1.16
N GLU A 92 -16.11 -1.79 -0.21
CA GLU A 92 -17.56 -1.58 -0.36
C GLU A 92 -17.90 -0.53 -1.45
N ASN A 93 -17.00 0.43 -1.69
CA ASN A 93 -17.13 1.43 -2.75
C ASN A 93 -16.41 1.02 -4.06
N MET A 94 -16.02 -0.24 -4.20
CA MET A 94 -15.39 -0.75 -5.43
C MET A 94 -16.48 -1.08 -6.45
N ASP A 95 -16.52 -0.33 -7.55
CA ASP A 95 -17.41 -0.61 -8.68
C ASP A 95 -16.94 -1.81 -9.51
N ASP A 96 -17.77 -2.26 -10.43
CA ASP A 96 -17.48 -3.44 -11.24
C ASP A 96 -16.30 -3.21 -12.21
N ALA A 97 -16.10 -1.97 -12.67
CA ALA A 97 -14.96 -1.61 -13.52
C ALA A 97 -13.64 -1.72 -12.74
N THR A 98 -13.60 -1.25 -11.51
CA THR A 98 -12.45 -1.38 -10.60
C THR A 98 -12.13 -2.84 -10.29
N LYS A 99 -13.17 -3.67 -9.99
CA LYS A 99 -13.01 -5.11 -9.76
C LYS A 99 -12.44 -5.82 -11.00
N ALA A 100 -12.99 -5.50 -12.19
CA ALA A 100 -12.52 -6.04 -13.46
C ALA A 100 -11.05 -5.67 -13.70
N LYS A 101 -10.66 -4.42 -13.43
CA LYS A 101 -9.28 -3.96 -13.58
C LYS A 101 -8.31 -4.68 -12.65
N TYR A 102 -8.65 -4.87 -11.36
CA TYR A 102 -7.82 -5.68 -10.44
C TYR A 102 -7.66 -7.14 -10.91
N LYS A 103 -8.71 -7.70 -11.50
CA LYS A 103 -8.66 -9.05 -12.07
C LYS A 103 -7.77 -9.12 -13.32
N GLU A 104 -7.78 -8.08 -14.15
CA GLU A 104 -7.01 -7.98 -15.39
C GLU A 104 -5.53 -7.71 -15.14
N VAL A 105 -5.22 -6.62 -14.42
CA VAL A 105 -3.84 -6.12 -14.30
C VAL A 105 -3.14 -6.53 -13.02
N GLY A 106 -3.87 -6.99 -12.02
CA GLY A 106 -3.35 -7.25 -10.68
C GLY A 106 -3.27 -5.98 -9.83
N GLY A 107 -2.47 -6.04 -8.78
CA GLY A 107 -2.31 -4.96 -7.82
C GLY A 107 -2.34 -5.45 -6.38
N THR A 108 -2.43 -4.51 -5.43
CA THR A 108 -2.44 -4.81 -3.99
C THR A 108 -3.59 -4.07 -3.30
N PRO A 109 -4.84 -4.49 -3.55
CA PRO A 109 -6.03 -3.80 -3.03
C PRO A 109 -6.13 -3.77 -1.49
N SER A 110 -5.37 -4.60 -0.78
CA SER A 110 -5.26 -4.54 0.68
C SER A 110 -4.64 -3.24 1.22
N LEU A 111 -3.99 -2.45 0.37
CA LEU A 111 -3.41 -1.16 0.71
C LEU A 111 -4.36 0.02 0.42
N ASP A 112 -5.48 -0.23 -0.27
CA ASP A 112 -6.46 0.80 -0.61
C ASP A 112 -7.02 1.47 0.65
N GLY A 113 -7.09 2.80 0.63
CA GLY A 113 -7.57 3.60 1.74
C GLY A 113 -6.54 3.88 2.84
N ASN A 114 -5.37 3.25 2.81
CA ASN A 114 -4.34 3.38 3.85
C ASN A 114 -3.02 3.93 3.36
N TYR A 115 -2.83 4.04 2.05
CA TYR A 115 -1.66 4.64 1.42
C TYR A 115 -2.08 5.59 0.31
N THR A 116 -1.36 6.70 0.19
CA THR A 116 -1.61 7.68 -0.87
C THR A 116 -1.09 7.16 -2.20
N VAL A 117 -1.97 6.99 -3.18
CA VAL A 117 -1.61 6.75 -4.58
C VAL A 117 -1.53 8.11 -5.27
N PHE A 118 -0.36 8.46 -5.82
CA PHE A 118 -0.15 9.76 -6.46
C PHE A 118 0.18 9.68 -7.96
N GLY A 119 0.33 8.48 -8.50
CA GLY A 119 0.63 8.28 -9.91
C GLY A 119 0.37 6.85 -10.39
N GLN A 120 0.50 6.65 -11.70
CA GLN A 120 0.35 5.37 -12.35
C GLN A 120 1.37 5.23 -13.47
N THR A 121 2.06 4.11 -13.55
CA THR A 121 2.90 3.75 -14.69
C THR A 121 2.04 3.67 -15.94
N VAL A 122 2.43 4.36 -17.00
CA VAL A 122 1.74 4.35 -18.29
C VAL A 122 2.59 3.69 -19.37
N ASP A 123 3.91 3.60 -19.15
CA ASP A 123 4.88 2.94 -20.04
C ASP A 123 6.06 2.42 -19.22
N GLY A 124 6.87 1.51 -19.78
CA GLY A 124 8.05 0.94 -19.10
C GLY A 124 7.73 -0.18 -18.12
N PHE A 125 6.60 -0.86 -18.24
CA PHE A 125 6.24 -2.01 -17.39
C PHE A 125 7.25 -3.15 -17.45
N ASP A 126 7.93 -3.34 -18.59
CA ASP A 126 9.01 -4.31 -18.72
C ASP A 126 10.25 -3.95 -17.87
N VAL A 127 10.48 -2.65 -17.65
CA VAL A 127 11.54 -2.16 -16.74
C VAL A 127 11.15 -2.44 -15.28
N LEU A 128 9.90 -2.18 -14.91
CA LEU A 128 9.37 -2.52 -13.57
C LEU A 128 9.51 -4.02 -13.30
N ASP A 129 9.21 -4.87 -14.29
CA ASP A 129 9.39 -6.31 -14.19
C ASP A 129 10.85 -6.73 -14.01
N LYS A 130 11.76 -6.12 -14.76
CA LYS A 130 13.21 -6.38 -14.63
C LYS A 130 13.71 -5.99 -13.25
N ILE A 131 13.28 -4.84 -12.71
CA ILE A 131 13.62 -4.41 -11.35
C ILE A 131 13.09 -5.42 -10.33
N SER A 132 11.85 -5.89 -10.49
CA SER A 132 11.23 -6.86 -9.59
C SER A 132 11.86 -8.26 -9.64
N ALA A 133 12.56 -8.58 -10.71
CA ALA A 133 13.19 -9.88 -10.94
C ALA A 133 14.67 -9.94 -10.56
N VAL A 134 15.26 -8.86 -10.04
CA VAL A 134 16.68 -8.87 -9.64
C VAL A 134 16.92 -9.83 -8.48
N GLU A 135 18.12 -10.39 -8.41
CA GLU A 135 18.51 -11.19 -7.26
C GLU A 135 18.53 -10.35 -5.99
N VAL A 136 17.97 -10.90 -4.91
CA VAL A 136 17.90 -10.27 -3.62
C VAL A 136 18.66 -11.03 -2.55
N GLU A 137 19.02 -10.34 -1.47
CA GLU A 137 19.66 -10.87 -0.28
C GLU A 137 18.89 -10.43 0.98
N THR A 138 19.32 -10.91 2.13
CA THR A 138 18.74 -10.55 3.42
C THR A 138 18.82 -9.04 3.64
N ASN A 139 17.71 -8.46 4.09
CA ASN A 139 17.59 -7.03 4.36
C ASN A 139 17.74 -6.76 5.87
N ASP A 140 18.94 -6.33 6.29
CA ASP A 140 19.24 -6.03 7.69
C ASP A 140 18.42 -4.84 8.22
N ALA A 141 18.08 -3.88 7.36
CA ALA A 141 17.23 -2.75 7.72
C ALA A 141 15.80 -3.19 8.10
N MET A 142 15.37 -4.36 7.61
CA MET A 142 14.09 -5.00 7.97
C MET A 142 14.25 -6.08 9.05
N GLY A 143 15.29 -5.97 9.89
CA GLY A 143 15.58 -6.89 10.98
C GLY A 143 16.15 -8.24 10.55
N GLY A 144 16.68 -8.34 9.34
CA GLY A 144 17.43 -9.50 8.85
C GLY A 144 16.59 -10.78 8.60
N LYS A 145 15.26 -10.67 8.58
CA LYS A 145 14.36 -11.81 8.34
C LYS A 145 13.76 -11.83 6.94
N GLU A 146 13.79 -10.71 6.26
CA GLU A 146 13.25 -10.54 4.92
C GLU A 146 14.36 -10.59 3.87
N VAL A 147 14.11 -11.31 2.78
CA VAL A 147 15.01 -11.39 1.62
C VAL A 147 14.43 -10.46 0.56
N SER A 148 14.80 -9.19 0.60
CA SER A 148 14.21 -8.13 -0.24
C SER A 148 15.21 -7.09 -0.75
N LYS A 149 16.45 -7.08 -0.22
CA LYS A 149 17.46 -6.13 -0.64
C LYS A 149 18.11 -6.59 -1.95
N PRO A 150 18.09 -5.79 -3.03
CA PRO A 150 18.81 -6.13 -4.25
C PRO A 150 20.30 -6.34 -4.00
N LYS A 151 20.87 -7.44 -4.52
CA LYS A 151 22.32 -7.70 -4.45
C LYS A 151 23.13 -6.69 -5.26
N THR A 152 22.55 -6.18 -6.34
CA THR A 152 23.14 -5.11 -7.16
C THR A 152 22.34 -3.85 -6.93
N GLU A 153 23.00 -2.76 -6.65
CA GLU A 153 22.38 -1.47 -6.42
C GLU A 153 21.60 -1.01 -7.66
N ILE A 154 20.38 -0.51 -7.43
CA ILE A 154 19.52 0.08 -8.46
C ILE A 154 19.48 1.58 -8.22
N ILE A 155 19.96 2.35 -9.18
CA ILE A 155 20.12 3.80 -9.04
C ILE A 155 19.15 4.52 -9.98
N ILE A 156 18.44 5.53 -9.45
CA ILE A 156 17.70 6.50 -10.26
C ILE A 156 18.71 7.58 -10.72
N GLU A 157 19.18 7.49 -11.96
CA GLU A 157 20.17 8.43 -12.48
C GLU A 157 19.55 9.80 -12.81
N LYS A 158 18.29 9.83 -13.25
CA LYS A 158 17.62 11.05 -13.70
C LYS A 158 16.11 10.95 -13.54
N VAL A 159 15.51 12.07 -13.14
CA VAL A 159 14.05 12.29 -13.17
C VAL A 159 13.75 13.50 -14.05
N GLU A 160 12.84 13.36 -14.99
CA GLU A 160 12.35 14.48 -15.84
C GLU A 160 10.83 14.59 -15.68
N ILE A 161 10.36 15.82 -15.49
CA ILE A 161 8.93 16.14 -15.47
C ILE A 161 8.56 16.69 -16.85
N LYS A 162 7.56 16.07 -17.48
CA LYS A 162 7.05 16.44 -18.80
C LYS A 162 5.53 16.46 -18.79
N ASP A 163 4.93 17.31 -19.60
CA ASP A 163 3.49 17.27 -19.82
C ASP A 163 3.09 15.94 -20.48
N TYR A 164 2.11 15.26 -19.90
CA TYR A 164 1.53 14.06 -20.49
C TYR A 164 0.60 14.49 -21.66
N LYS A 165 0.87 13.99 -22.87
CA LYS A 165 0.09 14.28 -24.07
C LYS A 165 -0.78 13.11 -24.48
#